data_a1af18ebd3a2fefd9bf6fb0399d1bdb7
#
_entry.id   a1af18ebd3a2fefd9bf6fb0399d1bdb7
#
_cell.length_a   1.000
_cell.length_b   1.000
_cell.length_c   1.000
_cell.angle_alpha   90.00
_cell.angle_beta   90.00
_cell.angle_gamma   90.00
#
_symmetry.space_group_name_H-M   'P 1'
#
loop_
_entity.id
_entity.type
_entity.pdbx_description
1 polymer ?
#
loop_
_entity_poly.entity_id
_entity_poly.type
_entity_poly.pdbx_seq_one_letter_code
_entity_poly.pdbx_strand_id
1 'polypeptide(L)'
;LSKLLQLLVSSSANFRNVVRQTWEARPCSRDEPWHLVVYGDEVVPGNVLRLDNKRKFFAVYVTVKEFGPAFLKHEQLWFPIAIIRSCVAKNRIPGNLYGCMRLLFRKWFLTDRIDHDGVLLDLGIPDSRYVNVYFKLGNVVADGDAYRAIWSAKGASGTLPCLLCKNIVSQETLPLLSTLFLPIR
;
A
#
# COMPACT_ATOMS: atom_id res chain seq x y z
N LEU A 1 -5.65 9.83 -2.15
CA LEU A 1 -6.58 8.72 -1.97
C LEU A 1 -8.01 9.25 -1.79
N SER A 2 -8.23 10.24 -0.91
CA SER A 2 -9.55 10.80 -0.59
C SER A 2 -10.31 11.24 -1.84
N LYS A 3 -9.69 12.08 -2.68
CA LYS A 3 -10.31 12.54 -3.93
C LYS A 3 -10.62 11.40 -4.90
N LEU A 4 -9.78 10.37 -4.96
CA LEU A 4 -10.02 9.20 -5.82
C LEU A 4 -11.25 8.43 -5.33
N LEU A 5 -11.34 8.14 -4.04
CA LEU A 5 -12.49 7.43 -3.47
C LEU A 5 -13.79 8.22 -3.64
N GLN A 6 -13.77 9.54 -3.40
CA GLN A 6 -14.92 10.42 -3.63
C GLN A 6 -15.37 10.40 -5.09
N LEU A 7 -14.42 10.47 -6.03
CA LEU A 7 -14.70 10.40 -7.46
C LEU A 7 -15.31 9.04 -7.84
N LEU A 8 -14.73 7.94 -7.38
CA LEU A 8 -15.22 6.59 -7.68
C LEU A 8 -16.63 6.37 -7.13
N VAL A 9 -16.89 6.79 -5.90
CA VAL A 9 -18.21 6.69 -5.27
C VAL A 9 -19.24 7.56 -6.01
N SER A 10 -18.86 8.75 -6.49
CA SER A 10 -19.77 9.63 -7.22
C SER A 10 -20.04 9.17 -8.65
N SER A 11 -19.04 8.60 -9.33
CA SER A 11 -19.12 8.25 -10.76
C SER A 11 -19.56 6.82 -11.03
N SER A 12 -19.46 5.92 -10.07
CA SER A 12 -19.80 4.49 -10.24
C SER A 12 -20.82 4.02 -9.21
N ALA A 13 -22.04 3.74 -9.67
CA ALA A 13 -23.09 3.19 -8.82
C ALA A 13 -22.70 1.81 -8.26
N ASN A 14 -22.02 0.98 -9.06
CA ASN A 14 -21.55 -0.33 -8.61
C ASN A 14 -20.51 -0.20 -7.50
N PHE A 15 -19.54 0.68 -7.65
CA PHE A 15 -18.54 0.91 -6.61
C PHE A 15 -19.18 1.49 -5.34
N ARG A 16 -20.07 2.47 -5.48
CA ARG A 16 -20.85 3.01 -4.35
C ARG A 16 -21.59 1.92 -3.61
N ASN A 17 -22.24 0.98 -4.33
CA ASN A 17 -22.95 -0.14 -3.72
C ASN A 17 -22.01 -1.07 -2.93
N VAL A 18 -20.82 -1.38 -3.46
CA VAL A 18 -19.81 -2.18 -2.74
C VAL A 18 -19.41 -1.48 -1.43
N VAL A 19 -19.09 -0.18 -1.51
CA VAL A 19 -18.71 0.59 -0.31
C VAL A 19 -19.85 0.67 0.69
N ARG A 20 -21.08 0.90 0.23
CA ARG A 20 -22.28 0.94 1.08
C ARG A 20 -22.54 -0.40 1.78
N GLN A 21 -22.55 -1.51 1.05
CA GLN A 21 -22.74 -2.84 1.62
C GLN A 21 -21.65 -3.18 2.64
N THR A 22 -20.41 -2.78 2.34
CA THR A 22 -19.31 -2.95 3.28
C THR A 22 -19.51 -2.12 4.54
N TRP A 23 -19.96 -0.88 4.39
CA TRP A 23 -20.28 -0.01 5.53
C TRP A 23 -21.43 -0.56 6.38
N GLU A 24 -22.51 -1.01 5.75
CA GLU A 24 -23.66 -1.60 6.45
C GLU A 24 -23.28 -2.86 7.22
N ALA A 25 -22.43 -3.72 6.63
CA ALA A 25 -21.96 -4.95 7.26
C ALA A 25 -20.89 -4.68 8.33
N ARG A 26 -20.08 -3.65 8.15
CA ARG A 26 -18.94 -3.33 9.02
C ARG A 26 -18.72 -1.81 9.06
N PRO A 27 -19.53 -1.09 9.82
CA PRO A 27 -19.33 0.32 10.04
C PRO A 27 -17.92 0.59 10.55
N CYS A 28 -17.28 1.65 10.10
CA CYS A 28 -15.96 2.01 10.58
C CYS A 28 -15.99 3.29 11.43
N SER A 29 -15.05 3.37 12.34
CA SER A 29 -14.80 4.53 13.18
C SER A 29 -13.30 4.82 13.19
N ARG A 30 -12.90 5.88 13.90
CA ARG A 30 -11.48 6.16 14.12
C ARG A 30 -10.80 5.03 14.90
N ASP A 31 -11.47 4.41 15.83
CA ASP A 31 -10.93 3.34 16.66
C ASP A 31 -10.94 2.00 15.93
N GLU A 32 -11.92 1.80 15.04
CA GLU A 32 -12.05 0.63 14.18
C GLU A 32 -12.03 1.01 12.68
N PRO A 33 -10.90 1.50 12.17
CA PRO A 33 -10.79 1.92 10.78
C PRO A 33 -10.71 0.72 9.83
N TRP A 34 -11.08 0.95 8.57
CA TRP A 34 -10.84 -0.01 7.50
C TRP A 34 -9.35 -0.10 7.15
N HIS A 35 -8.94 -1.25 6.61
CA HIS A 35 -7.55 -1.54 6.31
C HIS A 35 -7.27 -1.41 4.82
N LEU A 36 -6.31 -0.55 4.49
CA LEU A 36 -5.79 -0.49 3.13
C LEU A 36 -4.84 -1.67 2.87
N VAL A 37 -5.04 -2.32 1.74
CA VAL A 37 -4.09 -3.28 1.18
C VAL A 37 -3.40 -2.61 0.01
N VAL A 38 -2.10 -2.47 0.08
CA VAL A 38 -1.27 -1.86 -0.96
C VAL A 38 -0.51 -2.97 -1.68
N TYR A 39 -0.65 -3.04 -2.99
CA TYR A 39 0.09 -3.97 -3.84
C TYR A 39 1.06 -3.19 -4.73
N GLY A 40 2.29 -3.64 -4.80
CA GLY A 40 3.31 -3.03 -5.63
C GLY A 40 4.05 -4.06 -6.47
N ASP A 41 4.18 -3.78 -7.78
CA ASP A 41 4.83 -4.68 -8.71
C ASP A 41 5.59 -3.93 -9.81
N GLU A 42 6.69 -4.52 -10.30
CA GLU A 42 7.42 -4.01 -11.46
C GLU A 42 6.85 -4.60 -12.74
N VAL A 43 6.24 -3.77 -13.56
CA VAL A 43 5.70 -4.15 -14.86
C VAL A 43 6.74 -3.92 -15.94
N VAL A 44 6.96 -4.94 -16.76
CA VAL A 44 7.91 -4.94 -17.87
C VAL A 44 7.14 -5.02 -19.18
N PRO A 45 6.76 -3.88 -19.79
CA PRO A 45 6.04 -3.91 -21.08
C PRO A 45 6.98 -4.30 -22.21
N GLY A 46 6.52 -5.20 -23.08
CA GLY A 46 7.26 -5.65 -24.25
C GLY A 46 8.07 -6.93 -24.01
N ASN A 47 9.14 -7.12 -24.81
CA ASN A 47 9.93 -8.33 -24.72
C ASN A 47 10.74 -8.37 -23.42
N VAL A 48 10.40 -9.28 -22.53
CA VAL A 48 11.03 -9.50 -21.21
C VAL A 48 12.51 -9.91 -21.35
N LEU A 49 12.88 -10.51 -22.48
CA LEU A 49 14.25 -10.98 -22.74
C LEU A 49 15.22 -9.86 -23.13
N ARG A 50 14.76 -8.64 -23.37
CA ARG A 50 15.66 -7.52 -23.65
C ARG A 50 16.29 -7.00 -22.35
N LEU A 51 17.60 -7.15 -22.27
CA LEU A 51 18.42 -6.70 -21.13
C LEU A 51 18.36 -5.19 -20.89
N ASP A 52 18.07 -4.39 -21.91
CA ASP A 52 18.00 -2.92 -21.85
C ASP A 52 16.58 -2.38 -21.73
N ASN A 53 15.67 -3.12 -21.11
CA ASN A 53 14.25 -2.75 -21.03
C ASN A 53 14.04 -1.43 -20.24
N LYS A 54 14.25 -0.30 -20.93
CA LYS A 54 14.08 1.06 -20.40
C LYS A 54 12.61 1.44 -20.14
N ARG A 55 11.66 0.54 -20.49
CA ARG A 55 10.22 0.78 -20.36
C ARG A 55 9.64 0.28 -19.05
N LYS A 56 10.43 -0.37 -18.22
CA LYS A 56 10.01 -0.83 -16.89
C LYS A 56 9.39 0.28 -16.08
N PHE A 57 8.30 -0.01 -15.44
CA PHE A 57 7.69 0.88 -14.47
C PHE A 57 7.20 0.09 -13.26
N PHE A 58 7.14 0.76 -12.15
CA PHE A 58 6.58 0.26 -10.93
C PHE A 58 5.14 0.78 -10.80
N ALA A 59 4.20 -0.14 -10.64
CA ALA A 59 2.80 0.18 -10.42
C ALA A 59 2.43 -0.10 -8.96
N VAL A 60 1.72 0.84 -8.36
CA VAL A 60 1.20 0.71 -7.00
C VAL A 60 -0.32 0.74 -7.07
N TYR A 61 -0.93 -0.29 -6.52
CA TYR A 61 -2.38 -0.44 -6.42
C TYR A 61 -2.80 -0.40 -4.97
N VAL A 62 -4.03 0.01 -4.73
CA VAL A 62 -4.65 -0.02 -3.41
C VAL A 62 -6.05 -0.62 -3.50
N THR A 63 -6.42 -1.34 -2.47
CA THR A 63 -7.79 -1.80 -2.22
C THR A 63 -8.08 -1.76 -0.73
N VAL A 64 -9.30 -2.11 -0.35
CA VAL A 64 -9.77 -2.15 1.04
C VAL A 64 -10.04 -3.60 1.44
N LYS A 65 -9.41 -4.04 2.53
CA LYS A 65 -9.53 -5.43 3.02
C LYS A 65 -10.97 -5.80 3.35
N GLU A 66 -11.74 -4.86 3.86
CA GLU A 66 -13.12 -5.04 4.31
C GLU A 66 -14.09 -5.33 3.17
N PHE A 67 -13.73 -5.06 1.92
CA PHE A 67 -14.52 -5.52 0.76
C PHE A 67 -14.67 -7.05 0.74
N GLY A 68 -13.75 -7.77 1.39
CA GLY A 68 -13.83 -9.21 1.56
C GLY A 68 -13.27 -10.02 0.38
N PRO A 69 -13.02 -11.32 0.58
CA PRO A 69 -12.31 -12.15 -0.40
C PRO A 69 -13.08 -12.33 -1.71
N ALA A 70 -14.41 -12.26 -1.68
CA ALA A 70 -15.22 -12.33 -2.89
C ALA A 70 -14.95 -11.19 -3.85
N PHE A 71 -14.72 -9.99 -3.32
CA PHE A 71 -14.45 -8.79 -4.10
C PHE A 71 -12.95 -8.57 -4.38
N LEU A 72 -12.07 -8.95 -3.46
CA LEU A 72 -10.63 -8.72 -3.60
C LEU A 72 -9.98 -9.48 -4.77
N LYS A 73 -10.63 -10.52 -5.29
CA LYS A 73 -10.19 -11.23 -6.49
C LYS A 73 -10.54 -10.51 -7.81
N HIS A 74 -11.34 -9.46 -7.76
CA HIS A 74 -11.70 -8.67 -8.94
C HIS A 74 -10.75 -7.50 -9.13
N GLU A 75 -10.07 -7.44 -10.27
CA GLU A 75 -9.10 -6.36 -10.60
C GLU A 75 -9.74 -4.97 -10.54
N GLN A 76 -11.02 -4.83 -10.84
CA GLN A 76 -11.74 -3.54 -10.82
C GLN A 76 -11.76 -2.88 -9.42
N LEU A 77 -11.48 -3.63 -8.36
CA LEU A 77 -11.40 -3.11 -6.99
C LEU A 77 -9.96 -2.83 -6.53
N TRP A 78 -8.99 -2.98 -7.42
CA TRP A 78 -7.61 -2.59 -7.22
C TRP A 78 -7.33 -1.31 -7.98
N PHE A 79 -7.20 -0.21 -7.27
CA PHE A 79 -7.06 1.11 -7.89
C PHE A 79 -5.59 1.46 -8.08
N PRO A 80 -5.14 1.77 -9.31
CA PRO A 80 -3.79 2.26 -9.54
C PRO A 80 -3.67 3.67 -8.96
N ILE A 81 -2.76 3.84 -8.02
CA ILE A 81 -2.53 5.12 -7.32
C ILE A 81 -1.22 5.76 -7.69
N ALA A 82 -0.27 4.98 -8.20
CA ALA A 82 0.99 5.48 -8.73
C ALA A 82 1.51 4.56 -9.83
N ILE A 83 2.04 5.16 -10.88
CA ILE A 83 2.79 4.48 -11.94
C ILE A 83 4.07 5.29 -12.13
N ILE A 84 5.21 4.68 -11.83
CA ILE A 84 6.50 5.36 -11.80
C ILE A 84 7.48 4.59 -12.67
N ARG A 85 8.06 5.23 -13.68
CA ARG A 85 9.13 4.59 -14.46
C ARG A 85 10.29 4.21 -13.54
N SER A 86 10.76 2.97 -13.63
CA SER A 86 11.85 2.47 -12.77
C SER A 86 13.12 3.33 -12.90
N CYS A 87 13.42 3.83 -14.12
CA CYS A 87 14.55 4.75 -14.33
C CYS A 87 14.34 6.12 -13.64
N VAL A 88 13.09 6.60 -13.56
CA VAL A 88 12.79 7.87 -12.86
C VAL A 88 12.88 7.66 -11.35
N ALA A 89 12.29 6.59 -10.83
CA ALA A 89 12.43 6.25 -9.43
C ALA A 89 13.90 6.17 -9.01
N LYS A 90 14.71 5.43 -9.79
CA LYS A 90 16.14 5.23 -9.50
C LYS A 90 16.99 6.51 -9.58
N ASN A 91 16.72 7.38 -10.55
CA ASN A 91 17.64 8.50 -10.86
C ASN A 91 17.14 9.85 -10.36
N ARG A 92 15.87 10.00 -10.01
CA ARG A 92 15.24 11.29 -9.68
C ARG A 92 14.62 11.35 -8.31
N ILE A 93 14.35 10.19 -7.68
CA ILE A 93 13.68 10.16 -6.38
C ILE A 93 14.68 9.68 -5.33
N PRO A 94 15.03 10.51 -4.34
CA PRO A 94 15.87 10.09 -3.24
C PRO A 94 15.26 8.87 -2.51
N GLY A 95 16.06 7.80 -2.39
CA GLY A 95 15.59 6.54 -1.82
C GLY A 95 14.82 5.65 -2.79
N ASN A 96 14.82 5.95 -4.09
CA ASN A 96 14.19 5.11 -5.13
C ASN A 96 12.71 4.81 -4.81
N LEU A 97 12.33 3.54 -4.86
CA LEU A 97 10.98 3.08 -4.58
C LEU A 97 10.55 3.35 -3.14
N TYR A 98 11.45 3.18 -2.17
CA TYR A 98 11.20 3.58 -0.78
C TYR A 98 10.81 5.06 -0.68
N GLY A 99 11.51 5.95 -1.38
CA GLY A 99 11.19 7.37 -1.43
C GLY A 99 9.79 7.63 -1.98
N CYS A 100 9.40 6.92 -3.04
CA CYS A 100 8.06 6.99 -3.63
C CYS A 100 6.99 6.57 -2.62
N MET A 101 7.17 5.42 -1.99
CA MET A 101 6.22 4.88 -1.00
C MET A 101 6.13 5.77 0.24
N ARG A 102 7.27 6.31 0.70
CA ARG A 102 7.29 7.28 1.80
C ARG A 102 6.48 8.52 1.49
N LEU A 103 6.61 9.09 0.29
CA LEU A 103 5.81 10.24 -0.13
C LEU A 103 4.32 9.93 -0.17
N LEU A 104 3.95 8.75 -0.67
CA LEU A 104 2.58 8.28 -0.73
C LEU A 104 1.96 8.14 0.66
N PHE A 105 2.64 7.44 1.57
CA PHE A 105 2.15 7.25 2.94
C PHE A 105 2.10 8.57 3.73
N ARG A 106 3.10 9.45 3.55
CA ARG A 106 3.05 10.80 4.13
C ARG A 106 1.85 11.59 3.63
N LYS A 107 1.55 11.51 2.33
CA LYS A 107 0.38 12.17 1.76
C LYS A 107 -0.91 11.66 2.42
N TRP A 108 -1.06 10.34 2.58
CA TRP A 108 -2.28 9.76 3.12
C TRP A 108 -2.45 10.03 4.63
N PHE A 109 -1.40 9.75 5.41
CA PHE A 109 -1.51 9.73 6.87
C PHE A 109 -1.07 11.02 7.56
N LEU A 110 -0.19 11.82 6.94
CA LEU A 110 0.25 13.08 7.55
C LEU A 110 -0.40 14.32 6.92
N THR A 111 -0.73 14.29 5.61
CA THR A 111 -1.34 15.45 4.96
C THR A 111 -2.85 15.31 4.87
N ASP A 112 -3.34 14.19 4.31
CA ASP A 112 -4.79 13.94 4.15
C ASP A 112 -5.42 13.40 5.44
N ARG A 113 -4.60 12.88 6.36
CA ARG A 113 -4.99 12.37 7.69
C ARG A 113 -6.19 11.42 7.61
N ILE A 114 -6.19 10.51 6.64
CA ILE A 114 -7.31 9.59 6.39
C ILE A 114 -7.61 8.63 7.55
N ASP A 115 -6.65 8.46 8.46
CA ASP A 115 -6.76 7.71 9.71
C ASP A 115 -7.42 8.52 10.83
N HIS A 116 -7.28 9.83 10.79
CA HIS A 116 -7.74 10.72 11.85
C HIS A 116 -9.00 11.50 11.45
N ASP A 117 -8.99 12.14 10.28
CA ASP A 117 -10.08 13.00 9.82
C ASP A 117 -11.08 12.22 8.94
N GLY A 118 -10.66 11.03 8.45
CA GLY A 118 -11.46 10.17 7.60
C GLY A 118 -11.63 10.73 6.18
N VAL A 119 -12.40 10.01 5.39
CA VAL A 119 -12.80 10.40 4.03
C VAL A 119 -14.32 10.47 3.97
N LEU A 120 -14.86 11.66 3.72
CA LEU A 120 -16.29 11.86 3.59
C LEU A 120 -16.76 11.30 2.26
N LEU A 121 -17.66 10.30 2.28
CA LEU A 121 -18.23 9.63 1.12
C LEU A 121 -19.73 9.76 1.09
N ASP A 122 -20.30 10.05 -0.10
CA ASP A 122 -21.74 10.05 -0.36
C ASP A 122 -22.20 8.62 -0.72
N LEU A 123 -22.66 7.89 0.25
CA LEU A 123 -23.12 6.50 0.05
C LEU A 123 -24.62 6.42 -0.29
N GLY A 124 -25.35 7.54 -0.22
CA GLY A 124 -26.80 7.57 -0.47
C GLY A 124 -27.62 6.76 0.52
N ILE A 125 -27.13 6.63 1.76
CA ILE A 125 -27.88 5.96 2.85
C ILE A 125 -29.01 6.90 3.29
N PRO A 126 -30.26 6.44 3.43
CA PRO A 126 -31.41 7.30 3.72
C PRO A 126 -31.24 8.19 4.97
N ASP A 127 -30.73 7.64 6.06
CA ASP A 127 -30.58 8.33 7.33
C ASP A 127 -29.26 9.10 7.47
N SER A 128 -28.28 8.78 6.63
CA SER A 128 -26.95 9.40 6.68
C SER A 128 -26.28 9.37 5.31
N ARG A 129 -26.68 10.29 4.46
CA ARG A 129 -26.19 10.36 3.07
C ARG A 129 -24.66 10.38 2.98
N TYR A 130 -24.01 11.09 3.89
CA TYR A 130 -22.56 11.21 3.96
C TYR A 130 -22.03 10.49 5.18
N VAL A 131 -21.01 9.66 4.98
CA VAL A 131 -20.32 8.95 6.06
C VAL A 131 -18.82 9.23 6.01
N ASN A 132 -18.20 9.30 7.17
CA ASN A 132 -16.74 9.36 7.27
C ASN A 132 -16.18 7.94 7.35
N VAL A 133 -15.35 7.59 6.37
CA VAL A 133 -14.64 6.31 6.34
C VAL A 133 -13.19 6.54 6.74
N TYR A 134 -12.74 5.86 7.78
CA TYR A 134 -11.39 5.96 8.33
C TYR A 134 -10.53 4.80 7.83
N PHE A 135 -9.27 5.06 7.56
CA PHE A 135 -8.37 4.06 7.00
C PHE A 135 -7.06 3.98 7.76
N LYS A 136 -6.55 2.78 7.94
CA LYS A 136 -5.18 2.52 8.35
C LYS A 136 -4.46 1.61 7.35
N LEU A 137 -3.14 1.62 7.38
CA LEU A 137 -2.36 0.67 6.58
C LEU A 137 -2.54 -0.73 7.18
N GLY A 138 -3.09 -1.65 6.39
CA GLY A 138 -3.25 -3.05 6.76
C GLY A 138 -2.07 -3.88 6.27
N ASN A 139 -2.02 -4.11 4.97
CA ASN A 139 -1.03 -4.98 4.36
C ASN A 139 -0.31 -4.29 3.20
N VAL A 140 0.98 -4.58 3.05
CA VAL A 140 1.73 -4.29 1.84
C VAL A 140 2.10 -5.62 1.20
N VAL A 141 1.70 -5.81 -0.04
CA VAL A 141 1.92 -7.03 -0.82
C VAL A 141 2.83 -6.68 -2.00
N ALA A 142 3.89 -7.41 -2.15
CA ALA A 142 4.83 -7.27 -3.26
C ALA A 142 5.64 -8.56 -3.40
N ASP A 143 6.31 -8.76 -4.52
CA ASP A 143 7.33 -9.80 -4.61
C ASP A 143 8.53 -9.51 -3.68
N GLY A 144 9.41 -10.49 -3.50
CA GLY A 144 10.50 -10.37 -2.54
C GLY A 144 11.45 -9.21 -2.82
N ASP A 145 11.69 -8.87 -4.08
CA ASP A 145 12.59 -7.79 -4.47
C ASP A 145 11.91 -6.42 -4.35
N ALA A 146 10.69 -6.30 -4.83
CA ALA A 146 9.88 -5.09 -4.67
C ALA A 146 9.61 -4.80 -3.18
N TYR A 147 9.32 -5.84 -2.39
CA TYR A 147 9.11 -5.69 -0.95
C TYR A 147 10.35 -5.11 -0.25
N ARG A 148 11.53 -5.65 -0.55
CA ARG A 148 12.80 -5.10 -0.04
C ARG A 148 13.04 -3.66 -0.48
N ALA A 149 12.73 -3.36 -1.75
CA ALA A 149 12.89 -2.01 -2.30
C ALA A 149 11.92 -0.99 -1.65
N ILE A 150 10.68 -1.39 -1.38
CA ILE A 150 9.66 -0.57 -0.69
C ILE A 150 10.15 -0.15 0.71
N TRP A 151 10.79 -1.07 1.44
CA TRP A 151 11.21 -0.83 2.81
C TRP A 151 12.70 -0.42 2.94
N SER A 152 13.39 -0.22 1.81
CA SER A 152 14.84 0.07 1.80
C SER A 152 15.69 -0.99 2.51
N ALA A 153 15.22 -2.24 2.50
CA ALA A 153 15.94 -3.34 3.10
C ALA A 153 16.93 -3.95 2.11
N LYS A 154 18.11 -4.30 2.58
CA LYS A 154 19.09 -5.04 1.78
C LYS A 154 18.63 -6.52 1.66
N GLY A 155 19.04 -7.17 0.57
CA GLY A 155 18.80 -8.62 0.39
C GLY A 155 19.56 -9.49 1.39
N ALA A 156 19.60 -10.79 1.12
CA ALA A 156 20.23 -11.80 2.00
C ALA A 156 21.70 -11.50 2.35
N SER A 157 22.41 -10.73 1.53
CA SER A 157 23.77 -10.25 1.79
C SER A 157 23.84 -9.01 2.70
N GLY A 158 22.71 -8.45 3.10
CA GLY A 158 22.66 -7.30 3.98
C GLY A 158 22.77 -7.68 5.45
N THR A 159 23.15 -6.70 6.28
CA THR A 159 23.23 -6.88 7.74
C THR A 159 21.86 -6.96 8.42
N LEU A 160 20.79 -6.53 7.73
CA LEU A 160 19.40 -6.55 8.20
C LEU A 160 18.51 -7.20 7.15
N PRO A 161 18.57 -8.52 6.95
CA PRO A 161 17.80 -9.21 5.91
C PRO A 161 16.31 -9.35 6.27
N CYS A 162 15.94 -9.27 7.54
CA CYS A 162 14.56 -9.35 8.00
C CYS A 162 13.99 -7.97 8.31
N LEU A 163 12.80 -7.68 7.80
CA LEU A 163 12.10 -6.41 8.02
C LEU A 163 11.35 -6.35 9.36
N LEU A 164 11.12 -7.51 9.99
CA LEU A 164 10.32 -7.63 11.21
C LEU A 164 11.16 -7.61 12.48
N CYS A 165 12.46 -7.86 12.36
CA CYS A 165 13.35 -7.93 13.52
C CYS A 165 14.72 -7.30 13.21
N LYS A 166 15.42 -6.89 14.25
CA LYS A 166 16.80 -6.39 14.17
C LYS A 166 17.78 -7.56 14.13
N ASN A 167 17.67 -8.44 13.15
CA ASN A 167 18.64 -9.51 13.01
C ASN A 167 19.84 -9.00 12.21
N ILE A 168 20.96 -8.90 12.87
CA ILE A 168 22.25 -8.56 12.27
C ILE A 168 22.95 -9.86 11.90
N VAL A 169 23.24 -10.04 10.62
CA VAL A 169 24.01 -11.19 10.15
C VAL A 169 25.41 -10.70 9.79
N SER A 170 26.35 -10.87 10.70
CA SER A 170 27.79 -10.75 10.43
C SER A 170 28.53 -11.88 11.10
N GLN A 171 29.68 -12.25 10.58
CA GLN A 171 30.52 -13.29 11.19
C GLN A 171 30.94 -12.94 12.63
N GLU A 172 31.07 -11.65 12.93
CA GLU A 172 31.46 -11.15 14.26
C GLU A 172 30.31 -11.17 15.26
N THR A 173 29.05 -11.18 14.80
CA THR A 173 27.87 -11.11 15.64
C THR A 173 27.15 -12.45 15.80
N LEU A 174 27.59 -13.50 15.10
CA LEU A 174 27.04 -14.85 15.24
C LEU A 174 26.95 -15.36 16.69
N PRO A 175 27.93 -15.12 17.59
CA PRO A 175 27.83 -15.51 18.99
C PRO A 175 26.78 -14.72 19.80
N LEU A 176 26.36 -13.53 19.31
CA LEU A 176 25.42 -12.65 19.99
C LEU A 176 23.97 -12.80 19.47
N LEU A 177 23.74 -13.65 18.46
CA LEU A 177 22.41 -13.81 17.84
C LEU A 177 21.32 -14.31 18.80
N SER A 178 21.67 -15.00 19.86
CA SER A 178 20.70 -15.45 20.87
C SER A 178 20.07 -14.31 21.68
N THR A 179 20.68 -13.12 21.65
CA THR A 179 20.23 -11.95 22.42
C THR A 179 19.68 -10.81 21.56
N LEU A 180 19.76 -10.91 20.23
CA LEU A 180 19.51 -9.77 19.31
C LEU A 180 18.22 -9.86 18.49
N PHE A 181 17.42 -10.90 18.64
CA PHE A 181 16.09 -10.96 18.05
C PHE A 181 15.08 -10.12 18.87
N LEU A 182 15.25 -8.82 18.84
CA LEU A 182 14.28 -7.93 19.45
C LEU A 182 13.29 -7.47 18.38
N PRO A 183 11.98 -7.50 18.63
CA PRO A 183 10.99 -6.94 17.74
C PRO A 183 11.24 -5.44 17.57
N ILE A 184 11.04 -4.94 16.35
CA ILE A 184 11.08 -3.51 16.06
C ILE A 184 9.83 -2.90 16.73
N ARG A 185 10.03 -2.08 17.73
CA ARG A 185 8.98 -1.26 18.34
C ARG A 185 8.69 -0.03 17.49
#